data_077f676eca4ddbd6fd89f71bd6974f77
#
_entry.id   077f676eca4ddbd6fd89f71bd6974f77
#
_cell.length_a   1.000
_cell.length_b   1.000
_cell.length_c   1.000
_cell.angle_alpha   90.00
_cell.angle_beta   90.00
_cell.angle_gamma   90.00
#
_symmetry.space_group_name_H-M   'P 1'
#
loop_
_entity.id
_entity.type
_entity.pdbx_description
1 polymer ?
#
loop_
_entity_poly.entity_id
_entity_poly.type
_entity_poly.pdbx_seq_one_letter_code
_entity_poly.pdbx_strand_id
1 'polypeptide(L)'
;GDIEAVQSGEGNNGVMGYIDRAYCDSKGYLYCEEPCLTVARSGSSGFVSFHQNGCVAGDSAKILLLKDSWARTFQVYLFMQTLLSANRFKYTYGRKVTESLYKAMVVKLPVSSAGTPDWQWMEAYIDSLHSEPLRTSNARKAALTDVCEWREFRVEELFDSIYKVASYDYSELERVDVWNEEAIPYVTRTDSDNSVKSLVSSA
;
A
#
# COMPACT_ATOMS: atom_id res chain seq x y z
N GLY A 1 -16.68 7.44 8.35
CA GLY A 1 -15.87 7.88 7.23
C GLY A 1 -15.89 6.88 6.10
N ASP A 2 -15.54 7.30 4.91
CA ASP A 2 -15.66 6.54 3.67
C ASP A 2 -14.30 6.27 2.98
N ILE A 3 -13.20 6.81 3.52
CA ILE A 3 -11.85 6.57 3.01
C ILE A 3 -10.94 5.98 4.09
N GLU A 4 -10.12 5.00 3.73
CA GLU A 4 -9.18 4.35 4.65
C GLU A 4 -8.08 5.31 5.11
N ALA A 5 -7.90 5.44 6.41
CA ALA A 5 -6.76 6.16 7.00
C ALA A 5 -5.63 5.17 7.30
N VAL A 6 -4.49 5.34 6.63
CA VAL A 6 -3.40 4.37 6.62
C VAL A 6 -2.13 4.92 7.26
N GLN A 7 -1.48 4.07 8.05
CA GLN A 7 -0.13 4.31 8.59
C GLN A 7 0.79 3.09 8.44
N SER A 8 1.98 3.14 9.06
CA SER A 8 2.98 2.08 8.96
C SER A 8 2.68 0.90 9.89
N GLY A 9 1.60 0.19 9.68
CA GLY A 9 1.30 -1.04 10.42
C GLY A 9 1.28 -2.25 9.49
N GLU A 10 1.54 -3.47 10.01
CA GLU A 10 1.30 -4.72 9.27
C GLU A 10 -0.11 -5.24 9.50
N GLY A 11 -0.66 -4.99 10.70
CA GLY A 11 -2.01 -5.37 11.03
C GLY A 11 -3.03 -4.62 10.18
N ASN A 12 -4.07 -5.30 9.74
CA ASN A 12 -5.16 -4.73 8.95
C ASN A 12 -4.69 -3.87 7.76
N ASN A 13 -3.63 -4.29 7.04
CA ASN A 13 -3.02 -3.56 5.93
C ASN A 13 -2.60 -2.12 6.26
N GLY A 14 -2.30 -1.83 7.53
CA GLY A 14 -1.97 -0.50 7.99
C GLY A 14 -3.17 0.44 8.15
N VAL A 15 -4.39 -0.05 7.90
CA VAL A 15 -5.64 0.70 8.08
C VAL A 15 -5.95 0.85 9.56
N MET A 16 -6.05 2.08 10.01
CA MET A 16 -6.31 2.46 11.40
C MET A 16 -7.78 2.75 11.66
N GLY A 17 -8.50 3.10 10.62
CA GLY A 17 -9.90 3.50 10.67
C GLY A 17 -10.30 4.16 9.35
N TYR A 18 -11.43 4.81 9.36
CA TYR A 18 -11.99 5.50 8.20
C TYR A 18 -12.23 6.97 8.54
N ILE A 19 -11.97 7.85 7.59
CA ILE A 19 -12.12 9.30 7.71
C ILE A 19 -13.01 9.81 6.57
N ASP A 20 -13.73 10.89 6.82
CA ASP A 20 -14.59 11.50 5.79
C ASP A 20 -13.76 12.32 4.80
N ARG A 21 -14.09 12.22 3.51
CA ARG A 21 -13.46 13.02 2.46
C ARG A 21 -13.64 14.51 2.70
N ALA A 22 -14.84 14.93 3.10
CA ALA A 22 -15.10 16.32 3.42
C ALA A 22 -14.19 16.87 4.54
N TYR A 23 -13.85 16.01 5.51
CA TYR A 23 -12.89 16.37 6.54
C TYR A 23 -11.47 16.48 5.95
N CYS A 24 -11.04 15.54 5.13
CA CYS A 24 -9.76 15.60 4.44
C CYS A 24 -9.64 16.92 3.63
N ASP A 25 -10.66 17.28 2.87
CA ASP A 25 -10.71 18.52 2.08
C ASP A 25 -10.59 19.75 2.96
N SER A 26 -11.32 19.78 4.10
CA SER A 26 -11.30 20.90 5.04
C SER A 26 -9.92 21.13 5.67
N LYS A 27 -9.13 20.07 5.78
CA LYS A 27 -7.77 20.09 6.35
C LYS A 27 -6.67 20.15 5.29
N GLY A 28 -7.02 20.07 4.01
CA GLY A 28 -6.07 20.05 2.90
C GLY A 28 -5.24 18.76 2.85
N TYR A 29 -5.79 17.62 3.30
CA TYR A 29 -5.12 16.34 3.23
C TYR A 29 -5.19 15.77 1.82
N LEU A 30 -4.06 15.29 1.34
CA LEU A 30 -4.01 14.58 0.07
C LEU A 30 -4.42 13.13 0.27
N TYR A 31 -5.34 12.66 -0.53
CA TYR A 31 -5.80 11.28 -0.56
C TYR A 31 -5.91 10.76 -1.99
N CYS A 32 -5.93 9.43 -2.13
CA CYS A 32 -6.15 8.73 -3.39
C CYS A 32 -7.55 8.13 -3.36
N GLU A 33 -8.31 8.29 -4.43
CA GLU A 33 -9.66 7.72 -4.59
C GLU A 33 -9.69 6.48 -5.48
N GLU A 34 -8.55 6.11 -6.02
CA GLU A 34 -8.39 4.97 -6.92
C GLU A 34 -7.69 3.80 -6.21
N PRO A 35 -7.83 2.57 -6.73
CA PRO A 35 -7.03 1.44 -6.24
C PRO A 35 -5.54 1.81 -6.21
N CYS A 36 -4.89 1.60 -5.08
CA CYS A 36 -3.49 1.95 -4.91
C CYS A 36 -2.76 1.00 -3.95
N LEU A 37 -1.44 1.06 -3.93
CA LEU A 37 -0.64 0.47 -2.87
C LEU A 37 -0.18 1.55 -1.88
N THR A 38 0.09 1.14 -0.66
CA THR A 38 0.89 1.94 0.28
C THR A 38 2.16 1.21 0.66
N VAL A 39 3.21 1.94 0.98
CA VAL A 39 4.43 1.40 1.56
C VAL A 39 4.74 2.07 2.88
N ALA A 40 4.95 1.26 3.92
CA ALA A 40 5.33 1.73 5.25
C ALA A 40 6.74 2.35 5.23
N ARG A 41 6.85 3.59 5.72
CA ARG A 41 8.12 4.34 5.81
C ARG A 41 8.93 3.99 7.03
N SER A 42 8.27 3.78 8.17
CA SER A 42 8.91 3.56 9.48
C SER A 42 8.10 2.51 10.26
N GLY A 43 8.65 1.95 11.34
CA GLY A 43 8.06 0.80 12.00
C GLY A 43 8.20 -0.43 11.13
N SER A 44 7.17 -0.84 10.43
CA SER A 44 7.19 -1.94 9.46
C SER A 44 7.78 -1.53 8.09
N SER A 45 8.93 -0.84 8.09
CA SER A 45 9.55 -0.28 6.88
C SER A 45 9.55 -1.25 5.70
N GLY A 46 9.05 -0.79 4.56
CA GLY A 46 8.96 -1.58 3.33
C GLY A 46 7.78 -2.55 3.26
N PHE A 47 6.90 -2.61 4.28
CA PHE A 47 5.66 -3.35 4.18
C PHE A 47 4.73 -2.67 3.18
N VAL A 48 4.17 -3.44 2.26
CA VAL A 48 3.31 -2.95 1.18
C VAL A 48 1.90 -3.48 1.36
N SER A 49 0.90 -2.62 1.25
CA SER A 49 -0.52 -2.96 1.37
C SER A 49 -1.31 -2.47 0.17
N PHE A 50 -2.37 -3.19 -0.18
CA PHE A 50 -3.32 -2.81 -1.22
C PHE A 50 -4.58 -2.18 -0.63
N HIS A 51 -5.08 -1.13 -1.27
CA HIS A 51 -6.28 -0.38 -0.89
C HIS A 51 -7.20 -0.25 -2.11
N GLN A 52 -8.29 -1.02 -2.11
CA GLN A 52 -9.23 -1.12 -3.25
C GLN A 52 -9.91 0.20 -3.60
N ASN A 53 -10.26 0.98 -2.59
CA ASN A 53 -11.03 2.22 -2.74
C ASN A 53 -10.17 3.47 -2.52
N GLY A 54 -8.85 3.31 -2.62
CA GLY A 54 -7.92 4.37 -2.27
C GLY A 54 -7.76 4.55 -0.76
N CYS A 55 -6.99 5.56 -0.38
CA CYS A 55 -6.71 5.84 1.03
C CYS A 55 -6.17 7.25 1.23
N VAL A 56 -6.21 7.73 2.47
CA VAL A 56 -5.37 8.82 2.96
C VAL A 56 -4.21 8.22 3.75
N ALA A 57 -2.98 8.60 3.42
CA ALA A 57 -1.79 8.07 4.08
C ALA A 57 -1.17 9.11 5.02
N GLY A 58 -0.93 8.72 6.27
CA GLY A 58 -0.21 9.53 7.24
C GLY A 58 1.30 9.63 6.93
N ASP A 59 2.05 10.36 7.76
CA ASP A 59 3.50 10.59 7.60
C ASP A 59 4.33 9.31 7.50
N SER A 60 3.86 8.25 8.13
CA SER A 60 4.59 6.98 8.23
C SER A 60 4.36 6.03 7.05
N ALA A 61 3.50 6.38 6.09
CA ALA A 61 3.25 5.61 4.87
C ALA A 61 3.36 6.49 3.61
N LYS A 62 3.47 5.87 2.45
CA LYS A 62 3.48 6.54 1.14
C LYS A 62 2.56 5.80 0.19
N ILE A 63 1.78 6.54 -0.59
CA ILE A 63 0.91 6.00 -1.62
C ILE A 63 1.73 5.74 -2.88
N LEU A 64 1.46 4.60 -3.53
CA LEU A 64 2.03 4.19 -4.80
C LEU A 64 0.88 4.02 -5.80
N LEU A 65 0.88 4.81 -6.85
CA LEU A 65 -0.11 4.78 -7.90
C LEU A 65 0.57 4.46 -9.24
N LEU A 66 0.12 3.37 -9.90
CA LEU A 66 0.67 2.98 -11.20
C LEU A 66 0.44 4.09 -12.24
N LYS A 67 1.42 4.36 -13.11
CA LYS A 67 1.31 5.33 -14.19
C LYS A 67 0.19 4.96 -15.18
N ASP A 68 0.19 3.69 -15.58
CA ASP A 68 -0.81 3.15 -16.49
C ASP A 68 -2.15 2.96 -15.77
N SER A 69 -3.06 3.93 -15.89
CA SER A 69 -4.36 3.91 -15.19
C SER A 69 -5.19 2.67 -15.49
N TRP A 70 -5.12 2.14 -16.72
CA TRP A 70 -5.80 0.92 -17.13
C TRP A 70 -5.26 -0.35 -16.43
N ALA A 71 -4.02 -0.31 -15.92
CA ALA A 71 -3.39 -1.39 -15.17
C ALA A 71 -3.69 -1.34 -13.65
N ARG A 72 -4.49 -0.39 -13.17
CA ARG A 72 -4.84 -0.22 -11.75
C ARG A 72 -5.90 -1.22 -11.30
N THR A 73 -5.71 -2.50 -11.62
CA THR A 73 -6.63 -3.58 -11.26
C THR A 73 -6.17 -4.28 -9.96
N PHE A 74 -7.11 -4.95 -9.28
CA PHE A 74 -6.81 -5.74 -8.09
C PHE A 74 -5.68 -6.74 -8.35
N GLN A 75 -5.76 -7.46 -9.46
CA GLN A 75 -4.82 -8.51 -9.80
C GLN A 75 -3.40 -7.96 -10.01
N VAL A 76 -3.27 -6.89 -10.79
CA VAL A 76 -1.96 -6.25 -11.03
C VAL A 76 -1.39 -5.71 -9.71
N TYR A 77 -2.20 -5.07 -8.90
CA TYR A 77 -1.73 -4.57 -7.60
C TYR A 77 -1.35 -5.70 -6.64
N LEU A 78 -2.05 -6.84 -6.65
CA LEU A 78 -1.68 -8.00 -5.84
C LEU A 78 -0.33 -8.59 -6.28
N PHE A 79 -0.10 -8.69 -7.60
CA PHE A 79 1.19 -9.08 -8.16
C PHE A 79 2.30 -8.12 -7.71
N MET A 80 2.09 -6.82 -7.88
CA MET A 80 3.05 -5.78 -7.49
C MET A 80 3.30 -5.75 -5.98
N GLN A 81 2.27 -5.90 -5.16
CA GLN A 81 2.39 -5.98 -3.70
C GLN A 81 3.32 -7.12 -3.29
N THR A 82 3.13 -8.31 -3.87
CA THR A 82 3.96 -9.49 -3.59
C THR A 82 5.41 -9.24 -3.96
N LEU A 83 5.64 -8.69 -5.14
CA LEU A 83 6.98 -8.40 -5.65
C LEU A 83 7.71 -7.32 -4.84
N LEU A 84 7.01 -6.24 -4.52
CA LEU A 84 7.57 -5.15 -3.71
C LEU A 84 7.85 -5.60 -2.27
N SER A 85 6.95 -6.41 -1.68
CA SER A 85 7.12 -7.00 -0.35
C SER A 85 8.33 -7.93 -0.28
N ALA A 86 8.64 -8.67 -1.33
CA ALA A 86 9.85 -9.49 -1.42
C ALA A 86 11.15 -8.66 -1.31
N ASN A 87 11.10 -7.37 -1.58
CA ASN A 87 12.22 -6.44 -1.44
C ASN A 87 12.30 -5.76 -0.05
N ARG A 88 11.39 -6.09 0.85
CA ARG A 88 11.31 -5.48 2.18
C ARG A 88 12.60 -5.60 2.99
N PHE A 89 13.37 -6.68 2.82
CA PHE A 89 14.66 -6.88 3.50
C PHE A 89 15.68 -5.75 3.28
N LYS A 90 15.51 -4.93 2.25
CA LYS A 90 16.34 -3.75 1.97
C LYS A 90 16.11 -2.61 2.96
N TYR A 91 15.02 -2.66 3.73
CA TYR A 91 14.59 -1.63 4.67
C TYR A 91 14.55 -2.18 6.10
N THR A 92 15.00 -1.36 7.04
CA THR A 92 15.03 -1.68 8.48
C THR A 92 14.72 -0.42 9.28
N TYR A 93 14.66 -0.55 10.60
CA TYR A 93 14.47 0.60 11.47
C TYR A 93 15.51 1.72 11.25
N GLY A 94 16.75 1.36 10.97
CA GLY A 94 17.84 2.32 10.65
C GLY A 94 17.87 2.75 9.18
N ARG A 95 17.14 2.08 8.30
CA ARG A 95 17.08 2.36 6.85
C ARG A 95 15.63 2.49 6.40
N LYS A 96 15.02 3.61 6.78
CA LYS A 96 13.63 3.92 6.46
C LYS A 96 13.41 4.05 4.96
N VAL A 97 12.19 3.76 4.52
CA VAL A 97 11.75 4.09 3.17
C VAL A 97 11.71 5.61 3.01
N THR A 98 12.58 6.12 2.17
CA THR A 98 12.52 7.51 1.67
C THR A 98 12.04 7.50 0.23
N GLU A 99 11.50 8.61 -0.23
CA GLU A 99 11.01 8.73 -1.61
C GLU A 99 12.13 8.43 -2.62
N SER A 100 13.30 9.03 -2.43
CA SER A 100 14.46 8.83 -3.31
C SER A 100 14.95 7.39 -3.36
N LEU A 101 15.05 6.72 -2.20
CA LEU A 101 15.48 5.33 -2.13
C LEU A 101 14.46 4.38 -2.77
N TYR A 102 13.17 4.66 -2.58
CA TYR A 102 12.12 3.80 -3.11
C TYR A 102 11.96 3.98 -4.62
N LYS A 103 12.04 5.21 -5.13
CA LYS A 103 12.08 5.50 -6.58
C LYS A 103 13.25 4.82 -7.29
N ALA A 104 14.41 4.78 -6.64
CA ALA A 104 15.61 4.14 -7.19
C ALA A 104 15.61 2.60 -7.09
N MET A 105 14.58 2.01 -6.45
CA MET A 105 14.49 0.56 -6.33
C MET A 105 14.22 -0.07 -7.69
N VAL A 106 14.97 -1.14 -8.02
CA VAL A 106 14.81 -1.91 -9.25
C VAL A 106 14.05 -3.19 -8.93
N VAL A 107 13.04 -3.49 -9.73
CA VAL A 107 12.26 -4.72 -9.71
C VAL A 107 12.25 -5.38 -11.08
N LYS A 108 12.12 -6.71 -11.12
CA LYS A 108 12.02 -7.46 -12.38
C LYS A 108 10.55 -7.76 -12.65
N LEU A 109 10.10 -7.44 -13.86
CA LEU A 109 8.72 -7.66 -14.31
C LEU A 109 8.71 -8.47 -15.62
N PRO A 110 7.65 -9.25 -15.86
CA PRO A 110 7.33 -9.77 -17.18
C PRO A 110 7.20 -8.62 -18.17
N VAL A 111 7.68 -8.82 -19.38
CA VAL A 111 7.60 -7.80 -20.43
C VAL A 111 6.81 -8.29 -21.63
N SER A 112 6.08 -7.38 -22.24
CA SER A 112 5.40 -7.58 -23.52
C SER A 112 6.40 -7.66 -24.67
N SER A 113 5.96 -8.01 -25.85
CA SER A 113 6.76 -7.98 -27.06
C SER A 113 7.33 -6.58 -27.38
N ALA A 114 6.71 -5.52 -26.88
CA ALA A 114 7.18 -4.16 -27.01
C ALA A 114 8.27 -3.78 -25.97
N GLY A 115 8.59 -4.70 -25.03
CA GLY A 115 9.59 -4.46 -23.98
C GLY A 115 9.12 -3.57 -22.84
N THR A 116 7.81 -3.34 -22.74
CA THR A 116 7.14 -2.67 -21.60
C THR A 116 6.62 -3.70 -20.61
N PRO A 117 6.27 -3.33 -19.35
CA PRO A 117 5.64 -4.25 -18.40
C PRO A 117 4.41 -4.91 -19.02
N ASP A 118 4.30 -6.23 -18.90
CA ASP A 118 3.15 -6.98 -19.38
C ASP A 118 2.08 -7.10 -18.29
N TRP A 119 1.30 -6.02 -18.14
CA TRP A 119 0.23 -5.95 -17.14
C TRP A 119 -0.87 -7.00 -17.37
N GLN A 120 -1.17 -7.32 -18.62
CA GLN A 120 -2.17 -8.32 -18.98
C GLN A 120 -1.73 -9.73 -18.57
N TRP A 121 -0.45 -10.05 -18.76
CA TRP A 121 0.09 -11.31 -18.28
C TRP A 121 0.02 -11.41 -16.75
N MET A 122 0.37 -10.34 -16.03
CA MET A 122 0.32 -10.31 -14.56
C MET A 122 -1.11 -10.51 -14.04
N GLU A 123 -2.10 -9.87 -14.69
CA GLU A 123 -3.52 -10.03 -14.38
C GLU A 123 -3.98 -11.49 -14.58
N ALA A 124 -3.73 -12.05 -15.77
CA ALA A 124 -4.07 -13.42 -16.10
C ALA A 124 -3.38 -14.44 -15.17
N TYR A 125 -2.13 -14.18 -14.78
CA TYR A 125 -1.41 -15.01 -13.83
C TYR A 125 -2.10 -15.06 -12.47
N ILE A 126 -2.47 -13.92 -11.91
CA ILE A 126 -3.18 -13.87 -10.62
C ILE A 126 -4.55 -14.55 -10.71
N ASP A 127 -5.30 -14.33 -11.78
CA ASP A 127 -6.58 -15.00 -12.01
C ASP A 127 -6.43 -16.51 -12.09
N SER A 128 -5.36 -17.00 -12.72
CA SER A 128 -5.08 -18.43 -12.80
C SER A 128 -4.84 -19.09 -11.43
N LEU A 129 -4.29 -18.33 -10.45
CA LEU A 129 -4.08 -18.84 -9.10
C LEU A 129 -5.38 -19.03 -8.32
N HIS A 130 -6.44 -18.29 -8.67
CA HIS A 130 -7.75 -18.35 -7.99
C HIS A 130 -8.71 -19.34 -8.63
N SER A 131 -8.43 -19.80 -9.85
CA SER A 131 -9.36 -20.63 -10.64
C SER A 131 -9.33 -22.13 -10.29
N GLU A 132 -8.35 -22.60 -9.53
CA GLU A 132 -8.28 -24.02 -9.14
C GLU A 132 -8.60 -24.21 -7.65
N PRO A 133 -9.62 -25.06 -7.33
CA PRO A 133 -9.81 -25.49 -5.94
C PRO A 133 -8.57 -26.27 -5.50
N LEU A 134 -8.05 -25.98 -4.30
CA LEU A 134 -6.93 -26.70 -3.68
C LEU A 134 -7.22 -28.22 -3.67
N ARG A 135 -6.74 -28.94 -4.67
CA ARG A 135 -6.75 -30.39 -4.69
C ARG A 135 -5.51 -30.89 -3.97
N THR A 136 -5.69 -31.45 -2.77
CA THR A 136 -4.64 -31.94 -1.89
C THR A 136 -3.99 -33.26 -2.30
N SER A 137 -4.06 -33.68 -3.54
CA SER A 137 -3.40 -34.90 -4.00
C SER A 137 -2.66 -34.69 -5.29
N ASN A 138 -1.32 -34.63 -5.19
CA ASN A 138 -0.35 -34.86 -6.29
C ASN A 138 -0.64 -34.18 -7.64
N ALA A 139 -1.29 -33.02 -7.66
CA ALA A 139 -1.33 -32.21 -8.86
C ALA A 139 0.12 -31.81 -9.20
N ARG A 140 0.64 -32.27 -10.32
CA ARG A 140 1.87 -31.75 -10.90
C ARG A 140 1.77 -30.23 -10.87
N LYS A 141 2.77 -29.54 -10.30
CA LYS A 141 2.92 -28.10 -10.50
C LYS A 141 2.70 -27.85 -11.99
N ALA A 142 1.63 -27.13 -12.33
CA ALA A 142 1.52 -26.60 -13.68
C ALA A 142 2.85 -25.91 -13.96
N ALA A 143 3.50 -26.28 -15.04
CA ALA A 143 4.71 -25.60 -15.44
C ALA A 143 4.34 -24.11 -15.48
N LEU A 144 5.04 -23.30 -14.68
CA LEU A 144 4.93 -21.85 -14.76
C LEU A 144 5.05 -21.53 -16.24
N THR A 145 3.98 -21.03 -16.81
CA THR A 145 3.92 -20.60 -18.20
C THR A 145 5.17 -19.80 -18.47
N ASP A 146 5.88 -20.19 -19.52
CA ASP A 146 7.18 -19.70 -19.89
C ASP A 146 7.18 -18.17 -19.82
N VAL A 147 7.76 -17.61 -18.76
CA VAL A 147 7.92 -16.17 -18.63
C VAL A 147 9.04 -15.83 -19.58
N CYS A 148 8.69 -15.48 -20.80
CA CYS A 148 9.61 -15.36 -21.91
C CYS A 148 10.77 -14.44 -21.58
N GLU A 149 10.52 -13.34 -20.88
CA GLU A 149 11.59 -12.43 -20.46
C GLU A 149 11.19 -11.64 -19.20
N TRP A 150 12.15 -11.45 -18.29
CA TRP A 150 12.05 -10.55 -17.15
C TRP A 150 13.03 -9.39 -17.34
N ARG A 151 12.54 -8.14 -17.20
CA ARG A 151 13.38 -6.95 -17.21
C ARG A 151 13.33 -6.19 -15.89
N GLU A 152 14.36 -5.42 -15.64
CA GLU A 152 14.47 -4.55 -14.48
C GLU A 152 13.85 -3.18 -14.77
N PHE A 153 13.01 -2.71 -13.86
CA PHE A 153 12.40 -1.39 -13.90
C PHE A 153 12.68 -0.66 -12.61
N ARG A 154 12.88 0.65 -12.67
CA ARG A 154 12.90 1.49 -11.49
C ARG A 154 11.46 1.73 -11.02
N VAL A 155 11.24 1.80 -9.71
CA VAL A 155 9.89 2.05 -9.18
C VAL A 155 9.33 3.38 -9.66
N GLU A 156 10.16 4.40 -9.83
CA GLU A 156 9.76 5.70 -10.39
C GLU A 156 9.24 5.64 -11.84
N GLU A 157 9.58 4.59 -12.59
CA GLU A 157 9.07 4.37 -13.94
C GLU A 157 7.65 3.78 -13.94
N LEU A 158 7.25 3.10 -12.86
CA LEU A 158 6.00 2.35 -12.73
C LEU A 158 4.90 3.15 -12.01
N PHE A 159 5.26 4.05 -11.09
CA PHE A 159 4.32 4.79 -10.25
C PHE A 159 4.39 6.29 -10.52
N ASP A 160 3.23 6.92 -10.76
CA ASP A 160 3.14 8.37 -11.00
C ASP A 160 3.48 9.19 -9.76
N SER A 161 3.13 8.68 -8.60
CA SER A 161 3.35 9.42 -7.37
C SER A 161 3.80 8.52 -6.22
N ILE A 162 4.86 8.97 -5.55
CA ILE A 162 5.33 8.44 -4.27
C ILE A 162 5.38 9.65 -3.33
N TYR A 163 4.27 9.95 -2.69
CA TYR A 163 4.14 11.17 -1.91
C TYR A 163 3.84 10.91 -0.43
N LYS A 164 4.14 11.90 0.36
CA LYS A 164 3.88 11.96 1.80
C LYS A 164 2.74 12.95 2.05
N VAL A 165 1.80 12.56 2.90
CA VAL A 165 0.76 13.46 3.39
C VAL A 165 1.30 14.32 4.54
N ALA A 166 0.72 15.50 4.76
CA ALA A 166 1.04 16.34 5.90
C ALA A 166 0.77 15.59 7.22
N SER A 167 1.69 15.72 8.18
CA SER A 167 1.56 15.08 9.49
C SER A 167 0.81 15.99 10.47
N TYR A 168 0.11 15.37 11.41
CA TYR A 168 -0.56 16.09 12.49
C TYR A 168 0.36 16.26 13.71
N ASP A 169 0.23 17.37 14.40
CA ASP A 169 0.79 17.50 15.74
C ASP A 169 -0.25 17.02 16.77
N TYR A 170 0.12 16.01 17.56
CA TYR A 170 -0.74 15.45 18.61
C TYR A 170 -1.19 16.48 19.65
N SER A 171 -0.38 17.52 19.90
CA SER A 171 -0.70 18.57 20.85
C SER A 171 -1.83 19.48 20.41
N GLU A 172 -2.14 19.51 19.12
CA GLU A 172 -3.21 20.33 18.53
C GLU A 172 -4.54 19.60 18.42
N LEU A 173 -4.58 18.30 18.78
CA LEU A 173 -5.78 17.47 18.64
C LEU A 173 -6.59 17.45 19.93
N GLU A 174 -7.92 17.61 19.81
CA GLU A 174 -8.85 17.48 20.94
C GLU A 174 -9.02 16.01 21.33
N ARG A 175 -8.77 15.67 22.59
CA ARG A 175 -8.86 14.29 23.09
C ARG A 175 -10.27 13.94 23.50
N VAL A 176 -10.66 12.70 23.26
CA VAL A 176 -11.94 12.11 23.63
C VAL A 176 -11.67 10.91 24.53
N ASP A 177 -12.29 10.88 25.72
CA ASP A 177 -12.04 9.81 26.70
C ASP A 177 -12.87 8.55 26.45
N VAL A 178 -13.96 8.67 25.68
CA VAL A 178 -14.90 7.57 25.41
C VAL A 178 -15.16 7.46 23.94
N TRP A 179 -15.19 6.23 23.44
CA TRP A 179 -15.56 5.94 22.06
C TRP A 179 -16.97 6.43 21.73
N ASN A 180 -17.11 7.25 20.70
CA ASN A 180 -18.36 7.74 20.15
C ASN A 180 -18.26 7.88 18.64
N GLU A 181 -19.30 8.31 17.96
CA GLU A 181 -19.34 8.45 16.49
C GLU A 181 -18.35 9.51 15.95
N GLU A 182 -17.91 10.43 16.79
CA GLU A 182 -16.95 11.49 16.45
C GLU A 182 -15.50 11.14 16.86
N ALA A 183 -15.32 10.02 17.57
CA ALA A 183 -14.01 9.61 18.07
C ALA A 183 -13.19 8.89 17.01
N ILE A 184 -11.98 9.38 16.77
CA ILE A 184 -11.00 8.78 15.85
C ILE A 184 -9.80 8.29 16.65
N PRO A 185 -9.31 7.04 16.43
CA PRO A 185 -8.08 6.58 17.06
C PRO A 185 -6.87 7.38 16.59
N TYR A 186 -6.16 8.02 17.53
CA TYR A 186 -4.86 8.59 17.24
C TYR A 186 -3.77 7.56 17.47
N VAL A 187 -3.07 7.22 16.43
CA VAL A 187 -2.10 6.12 16.41
C VAL A 187 -0.67 6.64 16.38
N THR A 188 0.18 5.99 17.18
CA THR A 188 1.59 6.28 17.29
C THR A 188 2.43 5.04 17.06
N ARG A 189 3.77 5.15 17.13
CA ARG A 189 4.73 4.06 16.92
C ARG A 189 4.86 3.17 18.16
N THR A 190 3.79 2.52 18.58
CA THR A 190 3.82 1.57 19.70
C THR A 190 3.39 0.19 19.24
N ASP A 191 3.87 -0.87 19.90
CA ASP A 191 3.50 -2.26 19.60
C ASP A 191 2.27 -2.72 20.39
N SER A 192 1.77 -1.88 21.31
CA SER A 192 0.61 -2.15 22.15
C SER A 192 -0.67 -1.50 21.59
N ASP A 193 -1.82 -2.10 21.89
CA ASP A 193 -3.15 -1.59 21.57
C ASP A 193 -3.32 -1.21 20.07
N ASN A 194 -2.76 -2.00 19.16
CA ASN A 194 -2.71 -1.70 17.72
C ASN A 194 -2.15 -0.30 17.44
N SER A 195 -1.19 0.13 18.26
CA SER A 195 -0.57 1.46 18.20
C SER A 195 -1.52 2.64 18.48
N VAL A 196 -2.73 2.40 18.99
CA VAL A 196 -3.66 3.46 19.39
C VAL A 196 -3.19 4.09 20.69
N LYS A 197 -2.86 5.36 20.66
CA LYS A 197 -2.42 6.13 21.85
C LYS A 197 -3.59 6.76 22.60
N SER A 198 -4.59 7.21 21.88
CA SER A 198 -5.77 7.90 22.43
C SER A 198 -6.87 7.98 21.36
N LEU A 199 -8.04 8.40 21.78
CA LEU A 199 -9.08 8.86 20.88
C LEU A 199 -8.98 10.39 20.73
N VAL A 200 -9.29 10.91 19.55
CA VAL A 200 -9.35 12.35 19.27
C VAL A 200 -10.65 12.66 18.54
N SER A 201 -11.13 13.90 18.68
CA SER A 201 -12.33 14.35 17.99
C SER A 201 -12.09 14.48 16.50
N SER A 202 -13.10 14.08 15.70
CA SER A 202 -13.14 14.28 14.25
C SER A 202 -13.55 15.71 13.84
N ALA A 203 -13.92 16.57 14.81
CA ALA A 203 -14.45 17.92 14.58
C ALA A 203 -13.35 18.93 14.26
#